data_c101419eb72d91dddbfbc8eabd348c32
#
_entry.id   c101419eb72d91dddbfbc8eabd348c32
#
_cell.length_a   1.000
_cell.length_b   1.000
_cell.length_c   1.000
_cell.angle_alpha   90.00
_cell.angle_beta   90.00
_cell.angle_gamma   90.00
#
_symmetry.space_group_name_H-M   'P 1'
#
loop_
_entity.id
_entity.type
_entity.pdbx_description
1 polymer ?
#
loop_
_entity_poly.entity_id
_entity_poly.type
_entity_poly.pdbx_seq_one_letter_code
_entity_poly.pdbx_strand_id
1 'polypeptide(L)'
;MRMKRFLSMFVAGAMALSLAACGGAASTSTAASASGSAAGSAASASADSDLAYIQGKGKMVIGYTVYAPMNYTDDEGNFTGFDTELATAVCEKLGVEPEFVEINWDTKVVELDAKSIDCIWNG
;
A
#
# COMPACT_ATOMS: atom_id res chain seq x y z
N MET A 1 -0.76 34.79 24.46
CA MET A 1 0.44 34.80 25.35
C MET A 1 0.95 33.40 25.56
N ARG A 2 2.26 33.26 25.40
CA ARG A 2 3.17 32.13 25.69
C ARG A 2 3.33 31.06 24.61
N MET A 3 4.24 31.42 23.67
CA MET A 3 5.11 30.52 22.94
C MET A 3 5.90 29.63 23.91
N LYS A 4 5.94 28.33 23.64
CA LYS A 4 7.03 27.48 24.17
C LYS A 4 7.76 26.85 22.99
N ARG A 5 8.92 27.45 22.71
CA ARG A 5 9.98 26.90 21.86
C ARG A 5 10.58 25.69 22.60
N PHE A 6 10.64 24.54 21.99
CA PHE A 6 11.59 23.50 22.36
C PHE A 6 12.59 23.29 21.24
N LEU A 7 13.73 23.79 21.51
CA LEU A 7 15.01 23.61 20.86
C LEU A 7 15.66 22.38 21.50
N SER A 8 16.03 21.38 20.73
CA SER A 8 17.01 20.34 21.06
C SER A 8 17.22 19.46 19.83
N MET A 9 18.29 19.27 19.35
CA MET A 9 19.69 19.05 19.64
C MET A 9 20.15 17.97 18.61
N PHE A 10 21.11 18.40 17.83
CA PHE A 10 21.90 17.58 16.91
C PHE A 10 22.60 16.44 17.64
N VAL A 11 22.53 15.23 17.09
CA VAL A 11 23.58 14.23 17.29
C VAL A 11 23.99 13.69 15.93
N ALA A 12 25.17 14.08 15.52
CA ALA A 12 25.90 13.51 14.41
C ALA A 12 26.56 12.20 14.87
N GLY A 13 26.36 11.14 14.11
CA GLY A 13 27.04 9.86 14.28
C GLY A 13 27.46 9.34 12.93
N ALA A 14 28.70 9.59 12.54
CA ALA A 14 29.38 9.00 11.42
C ALA A 14 30.04 7.68 11.88
N MET A 15 29.86 6.59 11.12
CA MET A 15 30.75 5.42 11.07
C MET A 15 30.42 4.63 9.81
N ALA A 16 31.25 4.70 8.84
CA ALA A 16 32.46 3.95 8.56
C ALA A 16 32.21 2.63 7.76
N LEU A 17 32.86 2.65 6.61
CA LEU A 17 33.00 1.60 5.61
C LEU A 17 33.37 0.22 6.15
N SER A 18 32.86 -0.81 5.50
CA SER A 18 33.63 -2.03 5.27
C SER A 18 33.27 -2.67 3.93
N LEU A 19 34.17 -2.50 2.97
CA LEU A 19 34.29 -3.38 1.81
C LEU A 19 34.86 -4.71 2.28
N ALA A 20 34.25 -5.79 1.83
CA ALA A 20 34.97 -7.07 1.69
C ALA A 20 34.52 -7.73 0.39
N ALA A 21 35.49 -7.80 -0.49
CA ALA A 21 35.47 -8.45 -1.79
C ALA A 21 35.87 -9.91 -1.65
N CYS A 22 35.78 -10.62 -2.78
CA CYS A 22 36.31 -11.93 -3.12
C CYS A 22 35.35 -13.10 -2.92
N GLY A 23 34.99 -13.88 -3.91
CA GLY A 23 35.72 -14.39 -5.05
C GLY A 23 35.73 -15.91 -4.97
N GLY A 24 35.36 -16.63 -6.05
CA GLY A 24 35.83 -17.99 -6.28
C GLY A 24 34.76 -19.10 -6.26
N ALA A 25 34.28 -19.43 -7.42
CA ALA A 25 34.27 -20.73 -8.11
C ALA A 25 33.86 -22.05 -7.44
N ALA A 26 32.93 -22.70 -8.13
CA ALA A 26 32.84 -24.11 -8.55
C ALA A 26 32.27 -25.20 -7.60
N SER A 27 31.17 -25.76 -8.11
CA SER A 27 30.81 -27.20 -8.18
C SER A 27 30.40 -27.94 -6.89
N THR A 28 29.23 -28.43 -6.81
CA THR A 28 28.66 -29.75 -7.05
C THR A 28 27.36 -30.00 -6.35
N SER A 29 26.49 -30.69 -7.02
CA SER A 29 25.20 -31.25 -6.67
C SER A 29 25.10 -31.85 -5.27
N THR A 30 24.00 -31.61 -4.55
CA THR A 30 23.23 -32.67 -3.92
C THR A 30 21.84 -32.14 -3.49
N ALA A 31 20.81 -32.88 -3.89
CA ALA A 31 19.42 -32.62 -3.54
C ALA A 31 19.20 -32.86 -2.05
N ALA A 32 18.51 -31.89 -1.40
CA ALA A 32 17.80 -32.17 -0.17
C ALA A 32 16.56 -31.25 -0.10
N SER A 33 15.41 -31.88 -0.12
CA SER A 33 14.12 -31.26 0.19
C SER A 33 14.16 -30.58 1.55
N ALA A 34 13.91 -29.30 1.58
CA ALA A 34 13.55 -28.59 2.82
C ALA A 34 12.35 -27.70 2.54
N SER A 35 11.27 -27.98 3.22
CA SER A 35 10.11 -27.11 3.41
C SER A 35 10.59 -25.70 3.76
N GLY A 36 10.57 -24.81 2.81
CA GLY A 36 10.84 -23.39 3.00
C GLY A 36 9.55 -22.66 3.26
N SER A 37 9.37 -22.18 4.48
CA SER A 37 8.43 -21.10 4.81
C SER A 37 8.52 -20.01 3.75
N ALA A 38 7.41 -19.71 3.09
CA ALA A 38 7.28 -18.53 2.28
C ALA A 38 7.33 -17.30 3.19
N ALA A 39 8.53 -16.80 3.44
CA ALA A 39 8.72 -15.43 3.88
C ALA A 39 8.32 -14.56 2.69
N GLY A 40 7.17 -13.91 2.77
CA GLY A 40 6.73 -12.96 1.80
C GLY A 40 7.79 -11.88 1.64
N SER A 41 8.48 -11.88 0.50
CA SER A 41 9.29 -10.75 0.08
C SER A 41 8.34 -9.57 -0.07
N ALA A 42 8.38 -8.63 0.86
CA ALA A 42 7.88 -7.31 0.64
C ALA A 42 8.70 -6.76 -0.55
N ALA A 43 8.11 -6.80 -1.74
CA ALA A 43 8.69 -6.15 -2.89
C ALA A 43 8.74 -4.66 -2.55
N SER A 44 9.95 -4.13 -2.37
CA SER A 44 10.16 -2.69 -2.25
C SER A 44 9.64 -2.06 -3.54
N ALA A 45 8.51 -1.37 -3.44
CA ALA A 45 7.97 -0.62 -4.55
C ALA A 45 9.02 0.38 -5.03
N SER A 46 9.25 0.45 -6.34
CA SER A 46 10.09 1.49 -6.91
C SER A 46 9.49 2.86 -6.60
N ALA A 47 10.31 3.90 -6.46
CA ALA A 47 9.85 5.24 -6.13
C ALA A 47 8.81 5.81 -7.12
N ASP A 48 8.76 5.25 -8.34
CA ASP A 48 7.82 5.64 -9.40
C ASP A 48 6.63 4.67 -9.54
N SER A 49 6.37 3.82 -8.55
CA SER A 49 5.23 2.90 -8.58
C SER A 49 3.95 3.56 -8.06
N ASP A 50 2.79 3.10 -8.55
CA ASP A 50 1.48 3.53 -8.04
C ASP A 50 1.35 3.28 -6.53
N LEU A 51 1.94 2.19 -6.03
CA LEU A 51 1.97 1.91 -4.60
C LEU A 51 2.73 2.99 -3.83
N ALA A 52 3.91 3.41 -4.30
CA ALA A 52 4.67 4.48 -3.67
C ALA A 52 3.90 5.81 -3.68
N TYR A 53 3.19 6.10 -4.77
CA TYR A 53 2.32 7.27 -4.90
C TYR A 53 1.19 7.23 -3.86
N ILE A 54 0.46 6.12 -3.75
CA ILE A 54 -0.64 5.93 -2.79
C ILE A 54 -0.13 6.04 -1.35
N GLN A 55 0.98 5.38 -1.04
CA GLN A 55 1.61 5.45 0.28
C GLN A 55 2.11 6.86 0.62
N GLY A 56 2.67 7.58 -0.36
CA GLY A 56 3.06 8.97 -0.20
C GLY A 56 1.90 9.92 0.08
N LYS A 57 0.71 9.63 -0.46
CA LYS A 57 -0.55 10.31 -0.18
C LYS A 57 -1.14 9.98 1.19
N GLY A 58 -0.81 8.81 1.75
CA GLY A 58 -1.38 8.27 2.97
C GLY A 58 -2.81 7.75 2.83
N LYS A 59 -3.38 7.73 1.62
CA LYS A 59 -4.73 7.24 1.35
C LYS A 59 -4.85 6.63 -0.03
N MET A 60 -5.79 5.70 -0.20
CA MET A 60 -6.21 5.13 -1.48
C MET A 60 -7.65 5.52 -1.78
N VAL A 61 -7.87 6.24 -2.88
CA VAL A 61 -9.18 6.64 -3.36
C VAL A 61 -9.76 5.54 -4.23
N ILE A 62 -10.84 4.93 -3.78
CA ILE A 62 -11.44 3.72 -4.35
C ILE A 62 -12.75 4.08 -5.01
N GLY A 63 -12.80 3.98 -6.34
CA GLY A 63 -14.02 4.17 -7.11
C GLY A 63 -14.90 2.92 -7.05
N TYR A 64 -16.17 3.09 -6.67
CA TYR A 64 -17.15 2.00 -6.61
C TYR A 64 -18.49 2.41 -7.21
N THR A 65 -19.35 1.44 -7.48
CA THR A 65 -20.78 1.65 -7.72
C THR A 65 -21.59 0.90 -6.67
N VAL A 66 -22.77 1.39 -6.34
CA VAL A 66 -23.63 0.73 -5.36
C VAL A 66 -24.12 -0.62 -5.92
N TYR A 67 -23.75 -1.69 -5.24
CA TYR A 67 -24.13 -3.05 -5.59
C TYR A 67 -24.12 -3.97 -4.36
N ALA A 68 -25.29 -4.23 -3.79
CA ALA A 68 -25.42 -5.16 -2.67
C ALA A 68 -25.22 -6.61 -3.15
N PRO A 69 -24.52 -7.47 -2.41
CA PRO A 69 -23.93 -7.25 -1.07
C PRO A 69 -22.46 -6.80 -1.10
N MET A 70 -21.96 -6.29 -2.23
CA MET A 70 -20.54 -5.96 -2.41
C MET A 70 -20.18 -4.59 -1.86
N ASN A 71 -20.90 -3.55 -2.31
CA ASN A 71 -20.72 -2.16 -1.84
C ASN A 71 -22.10 -1.53 -1.68
N TYR A 72 -22.52 -1.24 -0.49
CA TYR A 72 -23.83 -0.66 -0.22
C TYR A 72 -23.89 0.02 1.15
N THR A 73 -24.94 0.78 1.37
CA THR A 73 -25.26 1.33 2.69
C THR A 73 -26.34 0.47 3.32
N ASP A 74 -26.11 0.02 4.54
CA ASP A 74 -27.09 -0.78 5.29
C ASP A 74 -28.25 0.05 5.81
N ASP A 75 -29.23 -0.61 6.45
CA ASP A 75 -30.43 0.04 6.99
C ASP A 75 -30.10 1.01 8.16
N GLU A 76 -28.92 0.87 8.76
CA GLU A 76 -28.43 1.73 9.84
C GLU A 76 -27.62 2.92 9.31
N GLY A 77 -27.39 2.99 8.01
CA GLY A 77 -26.68 4.07 7.33
C GLY A 77 -25.16 3.89 7.27
N ASN A 78 -24.64 2.68 7.54
CA ASN A 78 -23.22 2.39 7.45
C ASN A 78 -22.87 1.92 6.04
N PHE A 79 -21.80 2.47 5.49
CA PHE A 79 -21.24 1.96 4.22
C PHE A 79 -20.48 0.65 4.47
N THR A 80 -20.90 -0.43 3.85
CA THR A 80 -20.43 -1.80 4.10
C THR A 80 -20.53 -2.67 2.85
N GLY A 81 -20.19 -3.93 2.99
CA GLY A 81 -20.23 -4.96 1.96
C GLY A 81 -18.93 -5.70 1.82
N PHE A 82 -18.97 -6.80 1.09
CA PHE A 82 -17.80 -7.67 0.94
C PHE A 82 -16.59 -6.92 0.35
N ASP A 83 -16.80 -6.20 -0.74
CA ASP A 83 -15.73 -5.43 -1.39
C ASP A 83 -15.25 -4.27 -0.53
N THR A 84 -16.16 -3.58 0.16
CA THR A 84 -15.84 -2.50 1.09
C THR A 84 -14.93 -2.97 2.21
N GLU A 85 -15.26 -4.09 2.85
CA GLU A 85 -14.48 -4.67 3.95
C GLU A 85 -13.13 -5.21 3.45
N LEU A 86 -13.12 -5.87 2.29
CA LEU A 86 -11.89 -6.40 1.69
C LEU A 86 -10.93 -5.27 1.30
N ALA A 87 -11.44 -4.22 0.67
CA ALA A 87 -10.63 -3.05 0.29
C ALA A 87 -10.07 -2.34 1.53
N THR A 88 -10.87 -2.22 2.59
CA THR A 88 -10.42 -1.67 3.87
C THR A 88 -9.27 -2.48 4.46
N ALA A 89 -9.41 -3.81 4.51
CA ALA A 89 -8.36 -4.70 5.01
C ALA A 89 -7.07 -4.64 4.16
N VAL A 90 -7.19 -4.42 2.84
CA VAL A 90 -6.03 -4.21 1.97
C VAL A 90 -5.36 -2.88 2.27
N CYS A 91 -6.12 -1.80 2.42
CA CYS A 91 -5.58 -0.48 2.78
C CYS A 91 -4.82 -0.51 4.10
N GLU A 92 -5.36 -1.19 5.13
CA GLU A 92 -4.67 -1.38 6.40
C GLU A 92 -3.31 -2.07 6.22
N LYS A 93 -3.24 -3.11 5.38
CA LYS A 93 -1.98 -3.82 5.08
C LYS A 93 -0.98 -2.96 4.29
N LEU A 94 -1.46 -2.05 3.49
CA LEU A 94 -0.64 -1.11 2.73
C LEU A 94 -0.21 0.10 3.58
N GLY A 95 -0.80 0.28 4.76
CA GLY A 95 -0.53 1.41 5.66
C GLY A 95 -1.13 2.72 5.17
N VAL A 96 -2.30 2.67 4.52
CA VAL A 96 -3.02 3.83 3.98
C VAL A 96 -4.49 3.81 4.41
N GLU A 97 -5.12 4.98 4.41
CA GLU A 97 -6.55 5.11 4.69
C GLU A 97 -7.39 4.84 3.43
N PRO A 98 -8.48 4.06 3.50
CA PRO A 98 -9.42 3.91 2.39
C PRO A 98 -10.33 5.14 2.27
N GLU A 99 -10.50 5.66 1.06
CA GLU A 99 -11.49 6.68 0.73
C GLU A 99 -12.38 6.16 -0.40
N PHE A 100 -13.65 5.89 -0.10
CA PHE A 100 -14.60 5.36 -1.07
C PHE A 100 -15.36 6.49 -1.77
N VAL A 101 -15.36 6.46 -3.11
CA VAL A 101 -16.04 7.44 -3.96
C VAL A 101 -16.99 6.69 -4.90
N GLU A 102 -18.27 7.03 -4.83
CA GLU A 102 -19.22 6.53 -5.81
C GLU A 102 -18.98 7.18 -7.18
N ILE A 103 -18.77 6.36 -8.20
CA ILE A 103 -18.46 6.80 -9.56
C ILE A 103 -19.57 6.46 -10.55
N ASN A 104 -19.62 7.21 -11.65
CA ASN A 104 -20.41 6.79 -12.79
C ASN A 104 -19.61 5.75 -13.60
N TRP A 105 -20.23 4.57 -13.83
CA TRP A 105 -19.55 3.48 -14.52
C TRP A 105 -19.10 3.82 -15.94
N ASP A 106 -19.83 4.70 -16.63
CA ASP A 106 -19.49 5.12 -18.00
C ASP A 106 -18.23 5.98 -18.04
N THR A 107 -17.92 6.71 -16.96
CA THR A 107 -16.78 7.63 -16.87
C THR A 107 -15.60 7.07 -16.07
N LYS A 108 -15.68 5.83 -15.60
CA LYS A 108 -14.69 5.21 -14.70
C LYS A 108 -13.22 5.32 -15.15
N VAL A 109 -12.98 5.18 -16.46
CA VAL A 109 -11.63 5.26 -17.02
C VAL A 109 -11.13 6.71 -17.01
N VAL A 110 -12.03 7.67 -17.28
CA VAL A 110 -11.69 9.09 -17.22
C VAL A 110 -11.35 9.52 -15.80
N GLU A 111 -12.09 9.00 -14.80
CA GLU A 111 -11.82 9.25 -13.39
C GLU A 111 -10.44 8.69 -12.97
N LEU A 112 -10.09 7.50 -13.47
CA LEU A 112 -8.82 6.87 -13.20
C LEU A 112 -7.66 7.62 -13.86
N ASP A 113 -7.81 7.99 -15.15
CA ASP A 113 -6.79 8.74 -15.90
C ASP A 113 -6.56 10.14 -15.31
N ALA A 114 -7.62 10.78 -14.84
CA ALA A 114 -7.56 12.08 -14.16
C ALA A 114 -6.97 11.98 -12.73
N LYS A 115 -6.73 10.77 -12.21
CA LYS A 115 -6.30 10.50 -10.84
C LYS A 115 -7.25 11.06 -9.76
N SER A 116 -8.53 11.20 -10.09
CA SER A 116 -9.58 11.47 -9.11
C SER A 116 -9.86 10.25 -8.23
N ILE A 117 -9.63 9.07 -8.78
CA ILE A 117 -9.57 7.78 -8.07
C ILE A 117 -8.25 7.08 -8.36
N ASP A 118 -7.80 6.22 -7.47
CA ASP A 118 -6.56 5.44 -7.61
C ASP A 118 -6.82 4.04 -8.15
N CYS A 119 -7.98 3.49 -7.87
CA CYS A 119 -8.41 2.21 -8.38
C CYS A 119 -9.94 2.15 -8.50
N ILE A 120 -10.40 1.17 -9.26
CA ILE A 120 -11.81 0.78 -9.35
C ILE A 120 -11.94 -0.56 -8.65
N TRP A 121 -12.81 -0.61 -7.64
CA TRP A 121 -13.06 -1.83 -6.89
C TRP A 121 -14.55 -2.09 -6.85
N ASN A 122 -14.98 -3.00 -7.69
CA ASN A 122 -16.39 -3.27 -7.88
C ASN A 122 -16.59 -4.73 -8.30
N GLY A 123 -17.46 -5.45 -7.62
CA GLY A 123 -17.81 -6.84 -7.89
C GLY A 123 -18.76 -7.04 -9.07
#